data_aa206b038e5531ab1f6a012c4494f464
#
_entry.id   aa206b038e5531ab1f6a012c4494f464
#
_cell.length_a   1.000
_cell.length_b   1.000
_cell.length_c   1.000
_cell.angle_alpha   90.00
_cell.angle_beta   90.00
_cell.angle_gamma   90.00
#
_symmetry.space_group_name_H-M   'P 1'
#
loop_
_entity.id
_entity.type
_entity.pdbx_description
1 polymer ?
#
loop_
_entity_poly.entity_id
_entity_poly.type
_entity_poly.pdbx_seq_one_letter_code
_entity_poly.pdbx_strand_id
1 'polypeptide(L)'
;MAIRYTNSQQKAIDHINGNLQIIACAGSGKTQVLAQRIVNILAKKKRIEPKNIVAFTFTEKAAGELKDRVYGLCKAQLGDVLGLADMYVGTIHGFCLDLLQTYLYKYLKYSVISEVQQRLLIDRNSKASGLTDLQTHDGKP
;
A
#
# COMPACT_ATOMS: atom_id res chain seq x y z
N MET A 1 2.59 0.68 26.29
CA MET A 1 1.29 1.26 26.62
C MET A 1 0.24 0.64 25.68
N ALA A 2 -0.84 0.06 26.21
CA ALA A 2 -1.90 -0.54 25.37
C ALA A 2 -2.71 0.57 24.69
N ILE A 3 -2.92 0.44 23.38
CA ILE A 3 -3.70 1.40 22.60
C ILE A 3 -5.18 1.22 22.99
N ARG A 4 -5.83 2.32 23.33
CA ARG A 4 -7.25 2.33 23.67
C ARG A 4 -8.07 2.71 22.44
N TYR A 5 -8.92 1.81 21.99
CA TYR A 5 -9.81 2.03 20.83
C TYR A 5 -11.18 2.53 21.30
N THR A 6 -11.80 3.40 20.51
CA THR A 6 -13.21 3.77 20.70
C THR A 6 -14.12 2.60 20.34
N ASN A 7 -15.39 2.63 20.77
CA ASN A 7 -16.37 1.59 20.44
C ASN A 7 -16.53 1.38 18.92
N SER A 8 -16.52 2.46 18.14
CA SER A 8 -16.63 2.39 16.67
C SER A 8 -15.38 1.77 16.05
N GLN A 9 -14.19 2.14 16.53
CA GLN A 9 -12.93 1.54 16.09
C GLN A 9 -12.87 0.06 16.44
N GLN A 10 -13.28 -0.33 17.64
CA GLN A 10 -13.32 -1.73 18.07
C GLN A 10 -14.27 -2.55 17.21
N LYS A 11 -15.47 -2.05 16.91
CA LYS A 11 -16.40 -2.70 15.96
C LYS A 11 -15.78 -2.92 14.59
N ALA A 12 -15.03 -1.94 14.06
CA ALA A 12 -14.35 -2.06 12.78
C ALA A 12 -13.22 -3.11 12.82
N ILE A 13 -12.47 -3.19 13.92
CA ILE A 13 -11.41 -4.19 14.14
C ILE A 13 -12.01 -5.60 14.21
N ASP A 14 -13.14 -5.75 14.88
CA ASP A 14 -13.80 -7.05 15.13
C ASP A 14 -14.62 -7.56 13.94
N HIS A 15 -14.95 -6.68 12.99
CA HIS A 15 -15.66 -7.07 11.77
C HIS A 15 -14.72 -7.80 10.80
N ILE A 16 -14.64 -9.11 10.88
CA ILE A 16 -13.70 -9.95 10.11
C ILE A 16 -14.32 -10.48 8.82
N ASN A 17 -15.63 -10.69 8.80
CA ASN A 17 -16.33 -11.31 7.67
C ASN A 17 -17.07 -10.26 6.84
N GLY A 18 -17.01 -10.42 5.52
CA GLY A 18 -17.70 -9.54 4.58
C GLY A 18 -17.03 -8.18 4.39
N ASN A 19 -17.66 -7.37 3.56
CA ASN A 19 -17.17 -6.04 3.20
C ASN A 19 -17.43 -5.05 4.34
N LEU A 20 -16.48 -4.14 4.54
CA LEU A 20 -16.58 -3.07 5.52
C LEU A 20 -16.09 -1.77 4.88
N GLN A 21 -16.90 -0.73 4.94
CA GLN A 21 -16.49 0.64 4.63
C GLN A 21 -16.32 1.43 5.92
N ILE A 22 -15.17 2.10 6.07
CA ILE A 22 -14.87 2.95 7.22
C ILE A 22 -14.79 4.41 6.74
N ILE A 23 -15.74 5.23 7.17
CA ILE A 23 -15.75 6.68 6.91
C ILE A 23 -15.25 7.38 8.15
N ALA A 24 -14.16 8.12 8.02
CA ALA A 24 -13.51 8.78 9.15
C ALA A 24 -12.66 9.97 8.72
N CYS A 25 -12.59 11.01 9.54
CA CYS A 25 -11.80 12.22 9.31
C CYS A 25 -10.29 11.95 9.33
N ALA A 26 -9.50 12.88 8.83
CA ALA A 26 -8.04 12.86 8.98
C ALA A 26 -7.69 12.83 10.48
N GLY A 27 -6.62 12.13 10.84
CA GLY A 27 -6.20 12.01 12.25
C GLY A 27 -7.05 11.09 13.15
N SER A 28 -8.15 10.52 12.66
CA SER A 28 -9.04 9.65 13.45
C SER A 28 -8.48 8.25 13.74
N GLY A 29 -7.25 7.96 13.35
CA GLY A 29 -6.62 6.66 13.59
C GLY A 29 -6.98 5.55 12.61
N LYS A 30 -7.48 5.88 11.39
CA LYS A 30 -7.83 4.87 10.36
C LYS A 30 -6.73 3.84 10.10
N THR A 31 -5.49 4.29 9.94
CA THR A 31 -4.35 3.41 9.68
C THR A 31 -4.08 2.48 10.88
N GLN A 32 -4.27 2.98 12.10
CA GLN A 32 -4.14 2.17 13.31
C GLN A 32 -5.22 1.10 13.39
N VAL A 33 -6.47 1.46 13.08
CA VAL A 33 -7.60 0.52 13.03
C VAL A 33 -7.37 -0.55 11.96
N LEU A 34 -6.87 -0.15 10.78
CA LEU A 34 -6.55 -1.10 9.70
C LEU A 34 -5.44 -2.07 10.11
N ALA A 35 -4.35 -1.56 10.69
CA ALA A 35 -3.27 -2.41 11.18
C ALA A 35 -3.75 -3.40 12.24
N GLN A 36 -4.51 -2.92 13.24
CA GLN A 36 -5.05 -3.80 14.28
C GLN A 36 -6.05 -4.81 13.73
N ARG A 37 -6.85 -4.44 12.72
CA ARG A 37 -7.76 -5.37 12.03
C ARG A 37 -7.00 -6.50 11.34
N ILE A 38 -5.88 -6.20 10.65
CA ILE A 38 -5.01 -7.22 10.04
C ILE A 38 -4.52 -8.21 11.11
N VAL A 39 -4.01 -7.70 12.22
CA VAL A 39 -3.53 -8.53 13.33
C VAL A 39 -4.68 -9.39 13.90
N ASN A 40 -5.87 -8.82 14.06
CA ASN A 40 -7.04 -9.54 14.55
C ASN A 40 -7.50 -10.65 13.58
N ILE A 41 -7.38 -10.42 12.27
CA ILE A 41 -7.65 -11.45 11.24
C ILE A 41 -6.66 -12.61 11.39
N LEU A 42 -5.37 -12.33 11.48
CA LEU A 42 -4.33 -13.33 11.66
C LEU A 42 -4.50 -14.11 12.97
N ALA A 43 -4.89 -13.44 14.04
CA ALA A 43 -5.15 -14.07 15.34
C ALA A 43 -6.34 -15.02 15.33
N LYS A 44 -7.45 -14.60 14.72
CA LYS A 44 -8.75 -15.31 14.81
C LYS A 44 -8.97 -16.34 13.70
N LYS A 45 -8.36 -16.16 12.55
CA LYS A 45 -8.58 -17.01 11.37
C LYS A 45 -7.39 -17.93 11.11
N LYS A 46 -7.36 -19.06 11.79
CA LYS A 46 -6.26 -20.08 11.67
C LYS A 46 -5.93 -20.54 10.24
N ARG A 47 -6.84 -20.36 9.27
CA ARG A 47 -6.63 -20.72 7.87
C ARG A 47 -6.09 -19.57 7.01
N ILE A 48 -6.02 -18.35 7.56
CA ILE A 48 -5.50 -17.19 6.85
C ILE A 48 -4.05 -17.02 7.24
N GLU A 49 -3.19 -17.16 6.27
CA GLU A 49 -1.76 -16.88 6.38
C GLU A 49 -1.47 -15.45 5.91
N PRO A 50 -0.34 -14.84 6.32
CA PRO A 50 0.03 -13.49 5.88
C PRO A 50 0.00 -13.31 4.37
N LYS A 51 0.46 -14.29 3.59
CA LYS A 51 0.42 -14.27 2.11
C LYS A 51 -1.00 -14.14 1.51
N ASN A 52 -2.05 -14.41 2.28
CA ASN A 52 -3.44 -14.24 1.85
C ASN A 52 -3.97 -12.82 2.10
N ILE A 53 -3.15 -11.92 2.65
CA ILE A 53 -3.53 -10.55 2.98
C ILE A 53 -2.85 -9.60 2.01
N VAL A 54 -3.67 -8.76 1.39
CA VAL A 54 -3.22 -7.66 0.53
C VAL A 54 -3.76 -6.36 1.11
N ALA A 55 -2.87 -5.41 1.40
CA ALA A 55 -3.22 -4.10 1.91
C ALA A 55 -2.69 -3.00 0.98
N PHE A 56 -3.60 -2.17 0.46
CA PHE A 56 -3.25 -1.09 -0.44
C PHE A 56 -3.19 0.26 0.24
N THR A 57 -2.23 1.06 -0.19
CA THR A 57 -2.09 2.48 0.15
C THR A 57 -1.88 3.31 -1.12
N PHE A 58 -2.01 4.64 -1.00
CA PHE A 58 -1.76 5.52 -2.14
C PHE A 58 -0.27 5.82 -2.38
N THR A 59 0.55 5.76 -1.34
CA THR A 59 1.97 6.13 -1.42
C THR A 59 2.85 5.06 -0.80
N GLU A 60 4.07 4.91 -1.29
CA GLU A 60 5.07 4.00 -0.72
C GLU A 60 5.40 4.35 0.74
N LYS A 61 5.42 5.64 1.08
CA LYS A 61 5.61 6.07 2.47
C LYS A 61 4.51 5.54 3.38
N ALA A 62 3.24 5.69 2.98
CA ALA A 62 2.11 5.18 3.76
C ALA A 62 2.11 3.64 3.84
N ALA A 63 2.59 2.96 2.79
CA ALA A 63 2.78 1.51 2.80
C ALA A 63 3.82 1.09 3.85
N GLY A 64 4.98 1.75 3.87
CA GLY A 64 6.01 1.52 4.88
C GLY A 64 5.48 1.73 6.30
N GLU A 65 4.82 2.86 6.56
CA GLU A 65 4.22 3.14 7.88
C GLU A 65 3.18 2.10 8.31
N LEU A 66 2.34 1.63 7.38
CA LEU A 66 1.36 0.57 7.67
C LEU A 66 2.05 -0.76 7.97
N LYS A 67 3.06 -1.13 7.16
CA LYS A 67 3.85 -2.36 7.32
C LYS A 67 4.53 -2.40 8.68
N ASP A 68 5.25 -1.35 9.06
CA ASP A 68 5.94 -1.26 10.35
C ASP A 68 4.96 -1.38 11.53
N ARG A 69 3.79 -0.75 11.39
CA ARG A 69 2.74 -0.79 12.41
C ARG A 69 2.14 -2.18 12.57
N VAL A 70 1.85 -2.87 11.45
CA VAL A 70 1.35 -4.26 11.48
C VAL A 70 2.40 -5.17 12.11
N TYR A 71 3.66 -5.04 11.71
CA TYR A 71 4.75 -5.87 12.25
C TYR A 71 4.94 -5.65 13.75
N GLY A 72 4.94 -4.40 14.19
CA GLY A 72 5.03 -4.08 15.62
C GLY A 72 3.88 -4.64 16.43
N LEU A 73 2.65 -4.54 15.92
CA LEU A 73 1.46 -5.09 16.58
C LEU A 73 1.45 -6.62 16.57
N CYS A 74 1.81 -7.27 15.46
CA CYS A 74 1.94 -8.73 15.40
C CYS A 74 2.95 -9.22 16.44
N LYS A 75 4.15 -8.64 16.47
CA LYS A 75 5.18 -9.01 17.42
C LYS A 75 4.72 -8.85 18.88
N ALA A 76 4.00 -7.77 19.19
CA ALA A 76 3.53 -7.47 20.54
C ALA A 76 2.37 -8.38 20.99
N GLN A 77 1.49 -8.80 20.07
CA GLN A 77 0.24 -9.49 20.42
C GLN A 77 0.26 -10.98 20.08
N LEU A 78 0.97 -11.40 19.05
CA LEU A 78 0.99 -12.77 18.54
C LEU A 78 2.36 -13.43 18.66
N GLY A 79 3.41 -12.66 18.97
CA GLY A 79 4.79 -13.14 18.92
C GLY A 79 5.32 -13.21 17.48
N ASP A 80 6.19 -14.18 17.22
CA ASP A 80 6.77 -14.38 15.91
C ASP A 80 5.77 -15.08 14.99
N VAL A 81 5.24 -14.34 14.02
CA VAL A 81 4.32 -14.84 12.99
C VAL A 81 5.14 -15.23 11.76
N LEU A 82 5.17 -16.52 11.45
CA LEU A 82 5.86 -17.03 10.26
C LEU A 82 5.23 -16.48 8.99
N GLY A 83 6.07 -16.14 8.02
CA GLY A 83 5.63 -15.64 6.72
C GLY A 83 5.04 -14.22 6.75
N LEU A 84 5.24 -13.44 7.81
CA LEU A 84 4.71 -12.07 7.90
C LEU A 84 5.24 -11.17 6.76
N ALA A 85 6.42 -11.46 6.24
CA ALA A 85 7.01 -10.78 5.09
C ALA A 85 6.28 -11.07 3.76
N ASP A 86 5.55 -12.17 3.68
CA ASP A 86 4.81 -12.57 2.47
C ASP A 86 3.49 -11.81 2.31
N MET A 87 3.07 -11.07 3.33
CA MET A 87 1.92 -10.17 3.25
C MET A 87 2.24 -8.99 2.32
N TYR A 88 1.40 -8.77 1.32
CA TYR A 88 1.56 -7.60 0.48
C TYR A 88 1.02 -6.35 1.17
N VAL A 89 1.90 -5.36 1.37
CA VAL A 89 1.53 -4.01 1.79
C VAL A 89 2.24 -3.03 0.87
N GLY A 90 1.50 -2.33 0.04
CA GLY A 90 2.08 -1.48 -0.99
C GLY A 90 1.04 -0.67 -1.75
N THR A 91 1.46 -0.05 -2.84
CA THR A 91 0.56 0.66 -3.74
C THR A 91 -0.14 -0.32 -4.70
N ILE A 92 -1.32 0.08 -5.20
CA ILE A 92 -2.02 -0.70 -6.25
C ILE A 92 -1.12 -0.86 -7.49
N HIS A 93 -0.40 0.20 -7.88
CA HIS A 93 0.49 0.16 -9.04
C HIS A 93 1.65 -0.83 -8.84
N GLY A 94 2.28 -0.83 -7.66
CA GLY A 94 3.32 -1.80 -7.32
C GLY A 94 2.81 -3.23 -7.40
N PHE A 95 1.64 -3.50 -6.80
CA PHE A 95 1.00 -4.81 -6.86
C PHE A 95 0.72 -5.27 -8.29
N CYS A 96 0.19 -4.39 -9.14
CA CYS A 96 -0.05 -4.72 -10.54
C CYS A 96 1.25 -5.03 -11.30
N LEU A 97 2.33 -4.29 -11.02
CA LEU A 97 3.63 -4.57 -11.61
C LEU A 97 4.17 -5.93 -11.16
N ASP A 98 4.10 -6.23 -9.86
CA ASP A 98 4.51 -7.53 -9.31
C ASP A 98 3.74 -8.69 -9.94
N LEU A 99 2.42 -8.54 -10.12
CA LEU A 99 1.61 -9.53 -10.83
C LEU A 99 2.03 -9.70 -12.29
N LEU A 100 2.26 -8.58 -13.00
CA LEU A 100 2.70 -8.63 -14.39
C LEU A 100 4.07 -9.31 -14.52
N GLN A 101 5.00 -9.03 -13.63
CA GLN A 101 6.33 -9.64 -13.62
C GLN A 101 6.28 -11.13 -13.22
N THR A 102 5.39 -11.50 -12.31
CA THR A 102 5.23 -12.88 -11.86
C THR A 102 4.61 -13.77 -12.94
N TYR A 103 3.59 -13.29 -13.62
CA TYR A 103 2.81 -14.13 -14.55
C TYR A 103 3.14 -13.89 -16.03
N LEU A 104 3.77 -12.77 -16.37
CA LEU A 104 4.08 -12.39 -17.74
C LEU A 104 5.55 -12.07 -17.91
N TYR A 105 6.31 -13.07 -18.26
CA TYR A 105 7.76 -13.03 -18.48
C TYR A 105 8.28 -11.79 -19.25
N LYS A 106 7.53 -11.30 -20.25
CA LYS A 106 7.91 -10.11 -21.04
C LYS A 106 8.05 -8.83 -20.20
N TYR A 107 7.45 -8.77 -19.00
CA TYR A 107 7.49 -7.60 -18.12
C TYR A 107 8.64 -7.63 -17.11
N LEU A 108 9.40 -8.71 -16.99
CA LEU A 108 10.55 -8.79 -16.07
C LEU A 108 11.58 -7.68 -16.28
N LYS A 109 11.74 -7.22 -17.51
CA LYS A 109 12.71 -6.15 -17.88
C LYS A 109 12.22 -4.73 -17.61
N TYR A 110 10.96 -4.54 -17.24
CA TYR A 110 10.40 -3.22 -16.98
C TYR A 110 10.50 -2.87 -15.50
N SER A 111 10.78 -1.60 -15.23
CA SER A 111 10.80 -1.02 -13.88
C SER A 111 10.06 0.30 -13.88
N VAL A 112 9.61 0.71 -12.71
CA VAL A 112 9.02 2.04 -12.54
C VAL A 112 10.13 3.07 -12.61
N ILE A 113 9.98 4.05 -13.50
CA ILE A 113 10.91 5.17 -13.61
C ILE A 113 10.64 6.20 -12.51
N SER A 114 11.69 6.79 -11.97
CA SER A 114 11.59 7.90 -11.02
C SER A 114 11.08 9.18 -11.71
N GLU A 115 10.61 10.14 -10.93
CA GLU A 115 10.17 11.44 -11.45
C GLU A 115 11.27 12.15 -12.25
N VAL A 116 12.52 12.05 -11.81
CA VAL A 116 13.68 12.61 -12.52
C VAL A 116 13.89 11.92 -13.87
N GLN A 117 13.82 10.59 -13.88
CA GLN A 117 13.93 9.81 -15.13
C GLN A 117 12.78 10.11 -16.08
N GLN A 118 11.57 10.30 -15.56
CA GLN A 118 10.42 10.69 -16.37
C GLN A 118 10.63 12.07 -17.04
N ARG A 119 11.10 13.07 -16.30
CA ARG A 119 11.42 14.39 -16.84
C ARG A 119 12.48 14.31 -17.93
N LEU A 120 13.56 13.58 -17.69
CA LEU A 120 14.62 13.36 -18.67
C LEU A 120 14.12 12.65 -19.93
N LEU A 121 13.20 11.68 -19.79
CA LEU A 121 12.60 10.99 -20.92
C LEU A 121 11.72 11.94 -21.75
N ILE A 122 10.92 12.76 -21.11
CA ILE A 122 10.09 13.78 -21.77
C ILE A 122 10.97 14.79 -22.50
N ASP A 123 11.99 15.32 -21.84
CA ASP A 123 12.94 16.28 -22.43
C ASP A 123 13.61 15.75 -23.69
N ARG A 124 14.13 14.51 -23.63
CA ARG A 124 14.78 13.86 -24.77
C ARG A 124 13.88 13.64 -25.96
N ASN A 125 12.59 13.40 -25.71
CA ASN A 125 11.61 13.09 -26.75
C ASN A 125 10.70 14.30 -27.11
N SER A 126 10.87 15.44 -26.45
CA SER A 126 9.99 16.60 -26.62
C SER A 126 9.91 17.10 -28.05
N LYS A 127 11.06 17.16 -28.74
CA LYS A 127 11.12 17.58 -30.15
C LYS A 127 10.39 16.59 -31.08
N ALA A 128 10.59 15.31 -30.86
CA ALA A 128 9.99 14.25 -31.70
C ALA A 128 8.48 14.09 -31.47
N SER A 129 8.00 14.43 -30.27
CA SER A 129 6.59 14.33 -29.89
C SER A 129 5.77 15.61 -30.13
N GLY A 130 6.39 16.69 -30.61
CA GLY A 130 5.71 17.99 -30.79
C GLY A 130 5.43 18.75 -29.49
N LEU A 131 5.94 18.28 -28.37
CA LEU A 131 5.74 18.94 -27.06
C LEU A 131 6.40 20.31 -27.00
N THR A 132 7.43 20.57 -27.81
CA THR A 132 8.09 21.89 -27.94
C THR A 132 7.19 22.94 -28.56
N ASP A 133 6.14 22.54 -29.26
CA ASP A 133 5.17 23.44 -29.88
C ASP A 133 4.07 23.85 -28.91
N LEU A 134 3.98 23.17 -27.76
CA LEU A 134 3.07 23.51 -26.67
C LEU A 134 3.75 24.50 -25.73
N GLN A 135 3.35 25.77 -25.83
CA GLN A 135 3.81 26.81 -24.91
C GLN A 135 2.86 26.92 -23.72
N THR A 136 3.42 26.99 -22.52
CA THR A 136 2.68 27.40 -21.33
C THR A 136 2.35 28.89 -21.39
N HIS A 137 1.43 29.38 -20.58
CA HIS A 137 1.06 30.79 -20.47
C HIS A 137 2.27 31.71 -20.23
N ASP A 138 3.37 31.15 -19.71
CA ASP A 138 4.64 31.86 -19.44
C ASP A 138 5.67 31.70 -20.57
N GLY A 139 5.29 31.17 -21.74
CA GLY A 139 6.15 31.01 -22.92
C GLY A 139 7.24 29.93 -22.76
N LYS A 140 7.12 29.05 -21.75
CA LYS A 140 8.00 27.89 -21.58
C LYS A 140 7.30 26.63 -22.09
N PRO A 141 8.06 25.68 -22.71
CA PRO A 141 7.51 24.41 -23.12
C PRO A 141 7.10 23.53 -21.94
#